data_f954caf24e117260b156c7148fd76ac0
#
_entry.id   f954caf24e117260b156c7148fd76ac0
#
_cell.length_a   1.000
_cell.length_b   1.000
_cell.length_c   1.000
_cell.angle_alpha   90.00
_cell.angle_beta   90.00
_cell.angle_gamma   90.00
#
_symmetry.space_group_name_H-M   'P 1'
#
loop_
_entity.id
_entity.type
_entity.pdbx_description
1 polymer ?
#
loop_
_entity_poly.entity_id
_entity_poly.type
_entity_poly.pdbx_seq_one_letter_code
_entity_poly.pdbx_strand_id
1 'polypeptide(L)'
;SAETAEKVKDMMKSVVEDGGGKYAQVKGYEIGGKTGTSEPDPNHPENGYVASFLAIAPVENTKISVLLTLYAPQSSNYYGGHIAAPAVSQILSEVLPYMNIPSSSTTTADNSKKISVPNMKNKTISEAQQQLESLGLKCSTSGNADAIITEQVPASGSQLVSGGIVKLYTAGNDERVSQTVPDLKGVSFAQAKVMLAAKNLNITSTGDGIVIAQDPKSGSSADEGTIINVTLQEATSTTQH
;
A
#
# COMPACT_ATOMS: atom_id res chain seq x y z
N SER A 1 6.39 -21.77 27.80
CA SER A 1 7.19 -20.69 28.38
C SER A 1 7.39 -19.54 27.38
N ALA A 2 7.79 -18.37 27.83
CA ALA A 2 8.13 -17.25 26.95
C ALA A 2 9.25 -17.64 25.96
N GLU A 3 10.29 -18.34 26.46
CA GLU A 3 11.39 -18.83 25.63
C GLU A 3 10.88 -19.75 24.50
N THR A 4 9.94 -20.62 24.77
CA THR A 4 9.35 -21.50 23.76
C THR A 4 8.60 -20.68 22.71
N ALA A 5 7.86 -19.64 23.14
CA ALA A 5 7.14 -18.76 22.23
C ALA A 5 8.06 -18.00 21.28
N GLU A 6 9.20 -17.48 21.78
CA GLU A 6 10.21 -16.83 20.94
C GLU A 6 10.79 -17.80 19.90
N LYS A 7 11.16 -19.02 20.30
CA LYS A 7 11.63 -20.04 19.35
C LYS A 7 10.60 -20.36 18.26
N VAL A 8 9.31 -20.40 18.61
CA VAL A 8 8.25 -20.64 17.62
C VAL A 8 8.12 -19.44 16.67
N LYS A 9 8.23 -18.21 17.16
CA LYS A 9 8.23 -17.01 16.31
C LYS A 9 9.39 -17.00 15.33
N ASP A 10 10.59 -17.38 15.78
CA ASP A 10 11.77 -17.51 14.90
C ASP A 10 11.56 -18.56 13.80
N MET A 11 10.96 -19.71 14.15
CA MET A 11 10.59 -20.73 13.15
C MET A 11 9.55 -20.20 12.15
N MET A 12 8.54 -19.42 12.63
CA MET A 12 7.55 -18.80 11.76
C MET A 12 8.20 -17.76 10.82
N LYS A 13 9.20 -17.01 11.29
CA LYS A 13 10.00 -16.09 10.46
C LYS A 13 10.70 -16.86 9.34
N SER A 14 11.41 -17.94 9.68
CA SER A 14 12.11 -18.77 8.68
C SER A 14 11.16 -19.35 7.61
N VAL A 15 9.91 -19.69 7.97
CA VAL A 15 8.90 -20.14 7.00
C VAL A 15 8.61 -19.07 5.95
N VAL A 16 8.62 -17.79 6.34
CA VAL A 16 8.36 -16.66 5.43
C VAL A 16 9.62 -16.22 4.68
N GLU A 17 10.80 -16.27 5.30
CA GLU A 17 12.05 -15.89 4.66
C GLU A 17 12.51 -16.90 3.61
N ASP A 18 12.57 -18.18 3.99
CA ASP A 18 13.20 -19.23 3.19
C ASP A 18 12.26 -20.40 2.86
N GLY A 19 11.08 -20.43 3.44
CA GLY A 19 10.16 -21.56 3.37
C GLY A 19 8.96 -21.39 2.43
N GLY A 20 7.96 -22.25 2.65
CA GLY A 20 6.71 -22.27 1.86
C GLY A 20 5.81 -21.03 2.06
N GLY A 21 6.15 -20.13 2.97
CA GLY A 21 5.45 -18.87 3.24
C GLY A 21 6.04 -17.63 2.55
N LYS A 22 7.01 -17.79 1.68
CA LYS A 22 7.76 -16.67 1.07
C LYS A 22 6.90 -15.60 0.38
N TYR A 23 5.73 -15.97 -0.09
CA TYR A 23 4.80 -15.02 -0.72
C TYR A 23 4.04 -14.14 0.29
N ALA A 24 4.24 -14.38 1.61
CA ALA A 24 3.72 -13.50 2.67
C ALA A 24 4.71 -12.40 3.06
N GLN A 25 5.89 -12.32 2.44
CA GLN A 25 6.88 -11.29 2.71
C GLN A 25 6.29 -9.89 2.44
N VAL A 26 6.58 -8.96 3.36
CA VAL A 26 6.26 -7.53 3.22
C VAL A 26 7.55 -6.74 3.35
N LYS A 27 7.88 -5.97 2.33
CA LYS A 27 9.12 -5.21 2.29
C LYS A 27 9.25 -4.29 3.51
N GLY A 28 10.34 -4.43 4.24
CA GLY A 28 10.62 -3.62 5.41
C GLY A 28 9.97 -4.09 6.72
N TYR A 29 9.33 -5.25 6.73
CA TYR A 29 8.76 -5.82 7.94
C TYR A 29 9.18 -7.27 8.12
N GLU A 30 9.46 -7.65 9.35
CA GLU A 30 9.69 -9.04 9.70
C GLU A 30 8.35 -9.73 9.93
N ILE A 31 8.00 -10.61 9.01
CA ILE A 31 6.76 -11.39 9.05
C ILE A 31 7.08 -12.81 9.43
N GLY A 32 6.39 -13.31 10.45
CA GLY A 32 6.36 -14.74 10.76
C GLY A 32 5.07 -15.35 10.25
N GLY A 33 5.10 -16.60 9.79
CA GLY A 33 3.88 -17.20 9.28
C GLY A 33 3.92 -18.73 9.22
N LYS A 34 2.74 -19.31 8.95
CA LYS A 34 2.57 -20.75 8.77
C LYS A 34 1.48 -21.03 7.75
N THR A 35 1.82 -21.83 6.76
CA THR A 35 0.86 -22.36 5.78
C THR A 35 0.00 -23.45 6.39
N GLY A 36 -1.25 -23.54 5.98
CA GLY A 36 -2.11 -24.68 6.21
C GLY A 36 -2.81 -25.09 4.91
N THR A 37 -2.92 -26.41 4.70
CA THR A 37 -3.71 -26.98 3.61
C THR A 37 -4.37 -28.25 4.17
N SER A 38 -5.68 -28.20 4.28
CA SER A 38 -6.47 -29.37 4.69
C SER A 38 -7.00 -30.08 3.46
N GLU A 39 -6.87 -31.38 3.43
CA GLU A 39 -7.50 -32.21 2.41
C GLU A 39 -9.03 -32.25 2.59
N PRO A 40 -9.79 -32.53 1.54
CA PRO A 40 -11.24 -32.76 1.66
C PRO A 40 -11.56 -33.87 2.67
N ASP A 41 -12.64 -33.69 3.41
CA ASP A 41 -13.16 -34.75 4.27
C ASP A 41 -13.56 -35.95 3.38
N PRO A 42 -13.04 -37.17 3.65
CA PRO A 42 -13.43 -38.36 2.87
C PRO A 42 -14.93 -38.62 2.82
N ASN A 43 -15.68 -38.19 3.83
CA ASN A 43 -17.14 -38.33 3.89
C ASN A 43 -17.88 -37.20 3.18
N HIS A 44 -17.20 -36.08 2.93
CA HIS A 44 -17.72 -34.86 2.28
C HIS A 44 -16.72 -34.28 1.28
N PRO A 45 -16.33 -35.04 0.25
CA PRO A 45 -15.32 -34.61 -0.71
C PRO A 45 -15.74 -33.36 -1.50
N GLU A 46 -17.05 -33.09 -1.58
CA GLU A 46 -17.61 -31.88 -2.19
C GLU A 46 -17.20 -30.59 -1.49
N ASN A 47 -16.79 -30.64 -0.22
CA ASN A 47 -16.31 -29.48 0.53
C ASN A 47 -14.93 -28.97 0.04
N GLY A 48 -14.20 -29.78 -0.74
CA GLY A 48 -12.93 -29.40 -1.34
C GLY A 48 -11.80 -29.19 -0.34
N TYR A 49 -10.70 -28.65 -0.82
CA TYR A 49 -9.54 -28.27 0.00
C TYR A 49 -9.83 -27.01 0.81
N VAL A 50 -9.13 -26.87 1.96
CA VAL A 50 -9.10 -25.61 2.72
C VAL A 50 -7.66 -25.12 2.76
N ALA A 51 -7.41 -23.98 2.13
CA ALA A 51 -6.11 -23.33 2.10
C ALA A 51 -6.07 -22.20 3.12
N SER A 52 -5.04 -22.16 3.98
CA SER A 52 -4.92 -21.10 4.97
C SER A 52 -3.50 -20.61 5.13
N PHE A 53 -3.37 -19.40 5.64
CA PHE A 53 -2.11 -18.81 6.05
C PHE A 53 -2.32 -17.97 7.31
N LEU A 54 -1.57 -18.30 8.37
CA LEU A 54 -1.46 -17.50 9.58
C LEU A 54 -0.19 -16.66 9.48
N ALA A 55 -0.31 -15.36 9.73
CA ALA A 55 0.82 -14.45 9.86
C ALA A 55 0.82 -13.72 11.20
N ILE A 56 2.01 -13.37 11.67
CA ILE A 56 2.26 -12.47 12.80
C ILE A 56 3.21 -11.37 12.36
N ALA A 57 3.00 -10.16 12.83
CA ALA A 57 3.86 -9.02 12.48
C ALA A 57 3.87 -7.91 13.56
N PRO A 58 5.01 -7.25 13.80
CA PRO A 58 6.37 -7.73 13.56
C PRO A 58 6.68 -8.98 14.39
N VAL A 59 7.70 -9.76 13.98
CA VAL A 59 8.04 -11.02 14.71
C VAL A 59 8.44 -10.76 16.16
N GLU A 60 9.39 -9.82 16.39
CA GLU A 60 9.90 -9.55 17.74
C GLU A 60 8.84 -8.98 18.69
N ASN A 61 8.14 -7.95 18.28
CA ASN A 61 7.11 -7.26 19.08
C ASN A 61 5.76 -7.34 18.38
N THR A 62 5.21 -8.53 18.32
CA THR A 62 3.98 -8.83 17.59
C THR A 62 2.82 -7.92 18.00
N LYS A 63 2.31 -7.16 17.04
CA LYS A 63 1.19 -6.23 17.19
C LYS A 63 -0.09 -6.72 16.53
N ILE A 64 0.04 -7.56 15.50
CA ILE A 64 -1.08 -8.08 14.72
C ILE A 64 -0.85 -9.55 14.37
N SER A 65 -1.91 -10.31 14.37
CA SER A 65 -1.97 -11.62 13.72
C SER A 65 -3.11 -11.62 12.69
N VAL A 66 -2.85 -12.24 11.54
CA VAL A 66 -3.81 -12.38 10.44
C VAL A 66 -3.95 -13.85 10.09
N LEU A 67 -5.15 -14.38 10.13
CA LEU A 67 -5.48 -15.69 9.60
C LEU A 67 -6.40 -15.51 8.38
N LEU A 68 -5.92 -15.93 7.22
CA LEU A 68 -6.73 -16.02 6.02
C LEU A 68 -7.02 -17.49 5.71
N THR A 69 -8.29 -17.79 5.48
CA THR A 69 -8.75 -19.13 5.12
C THR A 69 -9.62 -19.05 3.87
N LEU A 70 -9.30 -19.88 2.89
CA LEU A 70 -10.01 -20.02 1.62
C LEU A 70 -10.61 -21.42 1.55
N TYR A 71 -11.92 -21.50 1.46
CA TYR A 71 -12.67 -22.75 1.36
C TYR A 71 -12.91 -23.11 -0.11
N ALA A 72 -12.69 -24.37 -0.45
CA ALA A 72 -12.91 -24.93 -1.78
C ALA A 72 -12.37 -24.03 -2.92
N PRO A 73 -11.09 -23.61 -2.86
CA PRO A 73 -10.54 -22.71 -3.89
C PRO A 73 -10.62 -23.37 -5.27
N GLN A 74 -11.18 -22.64 -6.24
CA GLN A 74 -11.36 -23.10 -7.64
C GLN A 74 -10.08 -22.91 -8.47
N SER A 75 -8.92 -22.98 -7.85
CA SER A 75 -7.61 -22.83 -8.49
C SER A 75 -6.98 -24.21 -8.68
N SER A 76 -6.20 -24.37 -9.75
CA SER A 76 -5.33 -25.53 -9.92
C SER A 76 -4.26 -25.67 -8.84
N ASN A 77 -3.96 -24.56 -8.15
CA ASN A 77 -3.08 -24.52 -6.98
C ASN A 77 -3.91 -24.21 -5.74
N TYR A 78 -3.99 -25.14 -4.82
CA TYR A 78 -4.77 -25.06 -3.57
C TYR A 78 -3.90 -24.94 -2.33
N TYR A 79 -2.58 -24.80 -2.47
CA TYR A 79 -1.69 -24.67 -1.33
C TYR A 79 -1.76 -23.28 -0.70
N GLY A 80 -1.94 -23.22 0.64
CA GLY A 80 -2.08 -21.97 1.38
C GLY A 80 -0.91 -21.00 1.17
N GLY A 81 0.31 -21.51 1.02
CA GLY A 81 1.50 -20.71 0.72
C GLY A 81 1.46 -20.01 -0.64
N HIS A 82 0.67 -20.51 -1.60
CA HIS A 82 0.60 -19.95 -2.96
C HIS A 82 -0.62 -19.05 -3.17
N ILE A 83 -1.74 -19.33 -2.48
CA ILE A 83 -2.98 -18.58 -2.72
C ILE A 83 -3.40 -17.72 -1.53
N ALA A 84 -3.13 -18.14 -0.28
CA ALA A 84 -3.47 -17.35 0.91
C ALA A 84 -2.32 -16.41 1.32
N ALA A 85 -1.07 -16.83 1.23
CA ALA A 85 0.08 -16.01 1.63
C ALA A 85 0.22 -14.69 0.85
N PRO A 86 0.04 -14.62 -0.49
CA PRO A 86 0.08 -13.35 -1.22
C PRO A 86 -1.00 -12.36 -0.77
N ALA A 87 -2.21 -12.85 -0.51
CA ALA A 87 -3.30 -12.00 -0.02
C ALA A 87 -3.02 -11.46 1.40
N VAL A 88 -2.43 -12.29 2.27
CA VAL A 88 -1.97 -11.86 3.61
C VAL A 88 -0.85 -10.81 3.48
N SER A 89 0.11 -10.98 2.55
CA SER A 89 1.13 -9.97 2.26
C SER A 89 0.51 -8.63 1.88
N GLN A 90 -0.49 -8.65 1.00
CA GLN A 90 -1.18 -7.43 0.59
C GLN A 90 -1.90 -6.77 1.79
N ILE A 91 -2.65 -7.53 2.59
CA ILE A 91 -3.32 -7.03 3.80
C ILE A 91 -2.30 -6.39 4.74
N LEU A 92 -1.20 -7.09 5.05
CA LEU A 92 -0.19 -6.58 5.97
C LEU A 92 0.55 -5.36 5.41
N SER A 93 0.77 -5.28 4.10
CA SER A 93 1.42 -4.11 3.46
C SER A 93 0.61 -2.81 3.63
N GLU A 94 -0.70 -2.92 3.80
CA GLU A 94 -1.60 -1.80 4.04
C GLU A 94 -1.82 -1.55 5.54
N VAL A 95 -2.00 -2.63 6.32
CA VAL A 95 -2.36 -2.54 7.74
C VAL A 95 -1.19 -2.13 8.62
N LEU A 96 0.04 -2.63 8.36
CA LEU A 96 1.20 -2.31 9.21
C LEU A 96 1.54 -0.81 9.21
N PRO A 97 1.60 -0.13 8.06
CA PRO A 97 1.74 1.33 8.03
C PRO A 97 0.55 2.05 8.67
N TYR A 98 -0.68 1.58 8.45
CA TYR A 98 -1.88 2.15 9.06
C TYR A 98 -1.83 2.10 10.59
N MET A 99 -1.28 1.03 11.17
CA MET A 99 -1.08 0.86 12.61
C MET A 99 0.14 1.63 13.16
N ASN A 100 0.83 2.44 12.36
CA ASN A 100 2.10 3.11 12.72
C ASN A 100 3.20 2.14 13.19
N ILE A 101 3.23 0.94 12.66
CA ILE A 101 4.30 0.00 12.94
C ILE A 101 5.48 0.39 12.04
N PRO A 102 6.63 0.80 12.61
CA PRO A 102 7.78 1.19 11.81
C PRO A 102 8.32 -0.02 11.02
N SER A 103 8.71 0.21 9.76
CA SER A 103 9.43 -0.82 9.02
C SER A 103 10.85 -0.96 9.57
N SER A 104 11.35 -2.19 9.65
CA SER A 104 12.73 -2.50 10.11
C SER A 104 13.81 -2.02 9.13
N SER A 105 13.44 -1.75 7.89
CA SER A 105 14.26 -0.93 7.03
C SER A 105 14.06 0.52 7.45
N THR A 106 14.95 1.08 8.24
CA THR A 106 15.27 2.50 8.33
C THR A 106 15.80 3.03 6.96
N THR A 107 15.21 2.58 5.90
CA THR A 107 15.23 3.29 4.64
C THR A 107 13.99 4.16 4.71
N THR A 108 14.19 5.46 4.97
CA THR A 108 13.30 6.54 4.52
C THR A 108 12.22 5.94 3.60
N ALA A 109 10.95 5.99 4.04
CA ALA A 109 9.81 5.61 3.19
C ALA A 109 10.22 5.97 1.76
N ASP A 110 9.98 5.09 0.79
CA ASP A 110 10.45 5.22 -0.61
C ASP A 110 9.97 6.54 -1.26
N ASN A 111 10.22 7.62 -0.55
CA ASN A 111 10.11 9.03 -0.87
C ASN A 111 11.30 9.46 -1.75
N SER A 112 12.31 8.57 -1.86
CA SER A 112 13.57 8.87 -2.55
C SER A 112 13.45 8.76 -4.07
N LYS A 113 12.52 7.98 -4.60
CA LYS A 113 12.29 7.92 -6.04
C LYS A 113 11.14 8.84 -6.45
N LYS A 114 11.46 10.11 -6.59
CA LYS A 114 10.53 11.07 -7.20
C LYS A 114 10.43 10.79 -8.70
N ILE A 115 9.21 10.62 -9.17
CA ILE A 115 8.87 10.38 -10.58
C ILE A 115 8.37 11.70 -11.14
N SER A 116 9.03 12.21 -12.16
CA SER A 116 8.56 13.40 -12.85
C SER A 116 7.34 13.07 -13.70
N VAL A 117 6.26 13.79 -13.50
CA VAL A 117 5.02 13.65 -14.26
C VAL A 117 5.26 14.08 -15.71
N PRO A 118 5.09 13.19 -16.69
CA PRO A 118 5.27 13.55 -18.09
C PRO A 118 4.11 14.41 -18.61
N ASN A 119 4.33 15.05 -19.77
CA ASN A 119 3.27 15.79 -20.44
C ASN A 119 2.34 14.82 -21.17
N MET A 120 1.06 14.81 -20.77
CA MET A 120 0.01 13.99 -21.34
C MET A 120 -0.90 14.76 -22.32
N LYS A 121 -0.80 16.07 -22.42
CA LYS A 121 -1.63 16.86 -23.34
C LYS A 121 -1.44 16.40 -24.78
N ASN A 122 -2.53 16.40 -25.54
CA ASN A 122 -2.62 15.97 -26.94
C ASN A 122 -2.36 14.48 -27.20
N LYS A 123 -2.26 13.65 -26.16
CA LYS A 123 -2.26 12.18 -26.26
C LYS A 123 -3.65 11.65 -26.06
N THR A 124 -3.88 10.41 -26.52
CA THR A 124 -5.08 9.66 -26.14
C THR A 124 -4.98 9.19 -24.69
N ILE A 125 -6.14 8.92 -24.08
CA ILE A 125 -6.16 8.35 -22.72
C ILE A 125 -5.42 7.00 -22.69
N SER A 126 -5.57 6.16 -23.72
CA SER A 126 -4.89 4.86 -23.80
C SER A 126 -3.35 5.00 -23.80
N GLU A 127 -2.80 5.92 -24.59
CA GLU A 127 -1.36 6.20 -24.64
C GLU A 127 -0.84 6.74 -23.30
N ALA A 128 -1.60 7.64 -22.68
CA ALA A 128 -1.24 8.22 -21.39
C ALA A 128 -1.26 7.18 -20.27
N GLN A 129 -2.26 6.31 -20.26
CA GLN A 129 -2.37 5.25 -19.27
C GLN A 129 -1.17 4.30 -19.33
N GLN A 130 -0.83 3.81 -20.52
CA GLN A 130 0.35 2.94 -20.70
C GLN A 130 1.64 3.62 -20.27
N GLN A 131 1.81 4.91 -20.61
CA GLN A 131 3.01 5.66 -20.24
C GLN A 131 3.09 5.88 -18.73
N LEU A 132 1.99 6.27 -18.06
CA LEU A 132 1.96 6.48 -16.62
C LEU A 132 2.20 5.17 -15.84
N GLU A 133 1.57 4.08 -16.26
CA GLU A 133 1.75 2.74 -15.68
C GLU A 133 3.21 2.27 -15.78
N SER A 134 3.86 2.49 -16.94
CA SER A 134 5.27 2.13 -17.12
C SER A 134 6.22 2.89 -16.18
N LEU A 135 5.81 4.06 -15.69
CA LEU A 135 6.53 4.87 -14.71
C LEU A 135 6.14 4.54 -13.26
N GLY A 136 5.18 3.64 -13.05
CA GLY A 136 4.66 3.31 -11.72
C GLY A 136 3.70 4.37 -11.17
N LEU A 137 3.08 5.18 -12.06
CA LEU A 137 2.03 6.14 -11.72
C LEU A 137 0.66 5.58 -12.10
N LYS A 138 -0.39 6.07 -11.43
CA LYS A 138 -1.78 5.72 -11.72
C LYS A 138 -2.44 6.79 -12.57
N CYS A 139 -3.31 6.37 -13.48
CA CYS A 139 -4.17 7.25 -14.27
C CYS A 139 -5.56 7.31 -13.64
N SER A 140 -6.12 8.51 -13.49
CA SER A 140 -7.53 8.73 -13.14
C SER A 140 -8.20 9.54 -14.25
N THR A 141 -9.24 8.99 -14.88
CA THR A 141 -9.96 9.64 -15.96
C THR A 141 -11.40 9.11 -16.03
N SER A 142 -12.30 9.88 -16.62
CA SER A 142 -13.67 9.47 -16.93
C SER A 142 -13.93 9.44 -18.46
N GLY A 143 -12.93 9.72 -19.30
CA GLY A 143 -13.05 9.73 -20.75
C GLY A 143 -12.90 8.36 -21.40
N ASN A 144 -13.27 8.28 -22.70
CA ASN A 144 -13.04 7.10 -23.53
C ASN A 144 -11.55 6.95 -23.87
N ALA A 145 -11.11 5.72 -24.17
CA ALA A 145 -9.71 5.39 -24.44
C ALA A 145 -9.06 6.25 -25.55
N ASP A 146 -9.83 6.61 -26.58
CA ASP A 146 -9.38 7.39 -27.73
C ASP A 146 -9.54 8.92 -27.56
N ALA A 147 -10.14 9.36 -26.43
CA ALA A 147 -10.32 10.79 -26.16
C ALA A 147 -8.97 11.50 -26.00
N ILE A 148 -8.89 12.71 -26.57
CA ILE A 148 -7.66 13.52 -26.49
C ILE A 148 -7.62 14.31 -25.19
N ILE A 149 -6.49 14.22 -24.49
CA ILE A 149 -6.25 14.90 -23.22
C ILE A 149 -5.99 16.38 -23.48
N THR A 150 -6.79 17.21 -22.82
CA THR A 150 -6.68 18.68 -22.87
C THR A 150 -5.96 19.25 -21.67
N GLU A 151 -6.08 18.57 -20.50
CA GLU A 151 -5.46 19.01 -19.24
C GLU A 151 -5.09 17.84 -18.35
N GLN A 152 -4.15 18.03 -17.43
CA GLN A 152 -3.73 17.05 -16.41
C GLN A 152 -3.46 17.74 -15.07
N VAL A 153 -3.70 16.99 -13.98
CA VAL A 153 -3.34 17.37 -12.62
C VAL A 153 -2.65 16.17 -11.94
N PRO A 154 -1.43 16.32 -11.44
CA PRO A 154 -0.59 17.50 -11.41
C PRO A 154 -0.05 17.90 -12.80
N ALA A 155 0.45 19.12 -12.89
CA ALA A 155 1.10 19.61 -14.10
C ALA A 155 2.34 18.78 -14.49
N SER A 156 2.68 18.77 -15.77
CA SER A 156 3.93 18.19 -16.27
C SER A 156 5.15 18.77 -15.52
N GLY A 157 6.11 17.92 -15.18
CA GLY A 157 7.29 18.27 -14.40
C GLY A 157 7.10 18.17 -12.88
N SER A 158 5.88 18.07 -12.38
CA SER A 158 5.62 17.81 -10.95
C SER A 158 6.27 16.50 -10.51
N GLN A 159 6.67 16.44 -9.24
CA GLN A 159 7.31 15.26 -8.68
C GLN A 159 6.30 14.46 -7.85
N LEU A 160 6.11 13.21 -8.19
CA LEU A 160 5.26 12.28 -7.45
C LEU A 160 6.08 11.12 -6.89
N VAL A 161 5.59 10.51 -5.82
CA VAL A 161 6.10 9.22 -5.34
C VAL A 161 5.46 8.07 -6.13
N SER A 162 6.07 6.90 -6.10
CA SER A 162 5.50 5.69 -6.74
C SER A 162 4.05 5.45 -6.32
N GLY A 163 3.19 5.11 -7.28
CA GLY A 163 1.74 4.96 -7.10
C GLY A 163 0.95 6.26 -7.04
N GLY A 164 1.60 7.41 -7.28
CA GLY A 164 0.93 8.70 -7.39
C GLY A 164 -0.06 8.73 -8.55
N ILE A 165 -1.08 9.58 -8.44
CA ILE A 165 -2.23 9.65 -9.35
C ILE A 165 -2.09 10.86 -10.26
N VAL A 166 -2.26 10.66 -11.56
CA VAL A 166 -2.41 11.75 -12.55
C VAL A 166 -3.84 11.74 -13.04
N LYS A 167 -4.58 12.80 -12.69
CA LYS A 167 -5.93 13.05 -13.20
C LYS A 167 -5.84 13.63 -14.61
N LEU A 168 -6.58 13.08 -15.54
CA LEU A 168 -6.61 13.50 -16.95
C LEU A 168 -8.00 14.02 -17.30
N TYR A 169 -8.04 15.13 -18.00
CA TYR A 169 -9.27 15.77 -18.49
C TYR A 169 -9.27 15.79 -20.00
N THR A 170 -10.46 15.66 -20.59
CA THR A 170 -10.68 15.70 -22.05
C THR A 170 -11.76 16.69 -22.41
N ALA A 171 -11.85 17.10 -23.65
CA ALA A 171 -12.96 17.96 -24.12
C ALA A 171 -14.30 17.29 -23.84
N GLY A 172 -15.19 17.99 -23.13
CA GLY A 172 -16.50 17.48 -22.71
C GLY A 172 -16.48 16.58 -21.48
N ASN A 173 -15.32 16.39 -20.85
CA ASN A 173 -15.17 15.68 -19.57
C ASN A 173 -14.09 16.39 -18.72
N ASP A 174 -14.37 17.63 -18.42
CA ASP A 174 -13.51 18.58 -17.69
C ASP A 174 -14.05 18.92 -16.29
N GLU A 175 -15.08 18.20 -15.82
CA GLU A 175 -15.65 18.39 -14.49
C GLU A 175 -14.59 18.11 -13.43
N ARG A 176 -14.32 19.13 -12.60
CA ARG A 176 -13.38 19.03 -11.49
C ARG A 176 -14.09 18.50 -10.26
N VAL A 177 -13.62 17.37 -9.78
CA VAL A 177 -14.08 16.80 -8.51
C VAL A 177 -13.13 17.28 -7.42
N SER A 178 -13.62 18.14 -6.53
CA SER A 178 -12.85 18.61 -5.39
C SER A 178 -13.08 17.73 -4.18
N GLN A 179 -11.99 17.46 -3.45
CA GLN A 179 -11.94 16.64 -2.23
C GLN A 179 -11.60 17.53 -1.04
N THR A 180 -12.16 17.20 0.12
CA THR A 180 -11.71 17.82 1.37
C THR A 180 -10.40 17.19 1.81
N VAL A 181 -9.37 18.01 2.00
CA VAL A 181 -8.06 17.58 2.48
C VAL A 181 -8.16 17.05 3.91
N PRO A 182 -7.76 15.80 4.19
CA PRO A 182 -7.84 15.23 5.54
C PRO A 182 -6.81 15.85 6.47
N ASP A 183 -7.04 15.71 7.78
CA ASP A 183 -6.02 16.04 8.78
C ASP A 183 -4.98 14.91 8.82
N LEU A 184 -3.72 15.28 8.51
CA LEU A 184 -2.59 14.36 8.47
C LEU A 184 -1.64 14.55 9.66
N LYS A 185 -1.92 15.51 10.57
CA LYS A 185 -1.03 15.78 11.69
C LYS A 185 -0.94 14.58 12.64
N GLY A 186 0.27 14.22 12.99
CA GLY A 186 0.55 13.11 13.91
C GLY A 186 0.56 11.71 13.27
N VAL A 187 0.20 11.57 11.98
CA VAL A 187 0.27 10.27 11.31
C VAL A 187 1.62 10.07 10.60
N SER A 188 1.98 8.82 10.33
CA SER A 188 3.16 8.51 9.53
C SER A 188 2.97 8.89 8.06
N PHE A 189 4.08 9.04 7.31
CA PHE A 189 4.03 9.28 5.87
C PHE A 189 3.22 8.21 5.14
N ALA A 190 3.37 6.94 5.51
CA ALA A 190 2.66 5.82 4.90
C ALA A 190 1.15 5.92 5.12
N GLN A 191 0.70 6.26 6.34
CA GLN A 191 -0.72 6.50 6.63
C GLN A 191 -1.26 7.71 5.85
N ALA A 192 -0.52 8.83 5.86
CA ALA A 192 -0.90 10.03 5.12
C ALA A 192 -1.09 9.71 3.63
N LYS A 193 -0.18 8.90 3.04
CA LYS A 193 -0.28 8.43 1.66
C LYS A 193 -1.56 7.65 1.40
N VAL A 194 -1.93 6.71 2.28
CA VAL A 194 -3.17 5.93 2.16
C VAL A 194 -4.41 6.82 2.28
N MET A 195 -4.43 7.73 3.27
CA MET A 195 -5.55 8.65 3.48
C MET A 195 -5.78 9.57 2.27
N LEU A 196 -4.71 10.05 1.65
CA LEU A 196 -4.78 10.92 0.48
C LEU A 196 -5.14 10.14 -0.78
N ALA A 197 -4.58 8.93 -0.97
CA ALA A 197 -4.91 8.07 -2.11
C ALA A 197 -6.40 7.70 -2.15
N ALA A 198 -7.04 7.47 -1.00
CA ALA A 198 -8.49 7.24 -0.89
C ALA A 198 -9.35 8.41 -1.38
N LYS A 199 -8.76 9.60 -1.52
CA LYS A 199 -9.38 10.83 -2.03
C LYS A 199 -8.82 11.27 -3.39
N ASN A 200 -8.09 10.39 -4.07
CA ASN A 200 -7.39 10.71 -5.32
C ASN A 200 -6.44 11.93 -5.21
N LEU A 201 -5.88 12.16 -4.02
CA LEU A 201 -4.87 13.19 -3.78
C LEU A 201 -3.48 12.57 -3.71
N ASN A 202 -2.47 13.36 -4.05
CA ASN A 202 -1.07 12.97 -3.98
C ASN A 202 -0.39 13.50 -2.71
N ILE A 203 0.79 12.96 -2.41
CA ILE A 203 1.61 13.38 -1.29
C ILE A 203 3.06 13.59 -1.73
N THR A 204 3.71 14.59 -1.15
CA THR A 204 5.18 14.70 -1.13
C THR A 204 5.61 15.14 0.27
N SER A 205 6.84 14.81 0.67
CA SER A 205 7.31 15.15 2.00
C SER A 205 8.70 15.75 2.01
N THR A 206 8.99 16.46 3.11
CA THR A 206 10.30 16.88 3.55
C THR A 206 10.53 16.42 4.98
N GLY A 207 11.74 15.94 5.31
CA GLY A 207 12.07 15.36 6.61
C GLY A 207 11.64 13.90 6.76
N ASP A 208 11.77 13.37 7.96
CA ASP A 208 11.47 11.99 8.34
C ASP A 208 10.63 11.93 9.60
N GLY A 209 9.87 10.84 9.81
CA GLY A 209 9.07 10.61 11.01
C GLY A 209 7.56 10.78 10.79
N ILE A 210 6.92 11.56 11.68
CA ILE A 210 5.47 11.82 11.64
C ILE A 210 5.18 13.20 11.05
N VAL A 211 3.99 13.37 10.49
CA VAL A 211 3.54 14.65 9.91
C VAL A 211 3.33 15.68 11.02
N ILE A 212 4.04 16.79 10.94
CA ILE A 212 3.87 17.94 11.84
C ILE A 212 3.16 19.12 11.17
N ALA A 213 3.24 19.21 9.83
CA ALA A 213 2.57 20.25 9.06
C ALA A 213 2.19 19.72 7.67
N GLN A 214 1.17 20.32 7.07
CA GLN A 214 0.69 20.01 5.73
C GLN A 214 0.25 21.27 4.98
N ASP A 215 0.41 21.25 3.65
CA ASP A 215 -0.07 22.27 2.73
C ASP A 215 -0.55 21.60 1.42
N PRO A 216 -1.80 21.81 0.99
CA PRO A 216 -2.92 22.56 1.62
C PRO A 216 -3.30 22.09 3.02
N LYS A 217 -3.88 23.03 3.81
CA LYS A 217 -4.30 22.75 5.19
C LYS A 217 -5.45 21.75 5.24
N SER A 218 -5.57 21.04 6.34
CA SER A 218 -6.75 20.23 6.68
C SER A 218 -8.05 21.03 6.53
N GLY A 219 -9.07 20.39 5.97
CA GLY A 219 -10.38 20.99 5.72
C GLY A 219 -10.48 21.88 4.46
N SER A 220 -9.36 22.21 3.80
CA SER A 220 -9.42 22.94 2.53
C SER A 220 -9.91 22.05 1.39
N SER A 221 -10.42 22.68 0.32
CA SER A 221 -10.80 21.98 -0.91
C SER A 221 -9.59 21.86 -1.84
N ALA A 222 -9.40 20.67 -2.43
CA ALA A 222 -8.36 20.38 -3.41
C ALA A 222 -8.91 19.49 -4.51
N ASP A 223 -8.59 19.78 -5.76
CA ASP A 223 -9.02 18.95 -6.90
C ASP A 223 -8.27 17.62 -6.89
N GLU A 224 -8.89 16.56 -7.41
CA GLU A 224 -8.25 15.26 -7.60
C GLU A 224 -6.93 15.41 -8.35
N GLY A 225 -5.91 14.67 -7.92
CA GLY A 225 -4.56 14.79 -8.44
C GLY A 225 -3.68 15.84 -7.75
N THR A 226 -4.25 16.76 -6.95
CA THR A 226 -3.49 17.78 -6.22
C THR A 226 -2.45 17.13 -5.28
N ILE A 227 -1.28 17.75 -5.19
CA ILE A 227 -0.20 17.31 -4.30
C ILE A 227 -0.34 18.00 -2.95
N ILE A 228 -0.41 17.22 -1.89
CA ILE A 228 -0.35 17.69 -0.50
C ILE A 228 1.10 17.54 -0.03
N ASN A 229 1.71 18.68 0.28
CA ASN A 229 3.07 18.72 0.81
C ASN A 229 3.02 18.54 2.32
N VAL A 230 3.78 17.59 2.87
CA VAL A 230 3.86 17.37 4.31
C VAL A 230 5.27 17.60 4.81
N THR A 231 5.40 18.17 6.01
CA THR A 231 6.65 18.23 6.75
C THR A 231 6.63 17.15 7.81
N LEU A 232 7.68 16.33 7.83
CA LEU A 232 7.86 15.24 8.77
C LEU A 232 8.90 15.62 9.81
N GLN A 233 8.74 15.11 11.04
CA GLN A 233 9.72 15.23 12.13
C GLN A 233 9.76 13.92 12.90
N GLU A 234 10.97 13.51 13.30
CA GLU A 234 11.13 12.33 14.16
C GLU A 234 10.36 12.53 15.47
N ALA A 235 9.69 11.49 15.93
CA ALA A 235 9.05 11.50 17.25
C ALA A 235 10.15 11.64 18.30
N THR A 236 10.20 12.77 19.02
CA THR A 236 11.09 12.94 20.16
C THR A 236 10.68 11.94 21.23
N SER A 237 11.49 10.90 21.46
CA SER A 237 11.34 10.02 22.59
C SER A 237 11.63 10.82 23.86
N THR A 238 10.57 11.27 24.53
CA THR A 238 10.70 11.83 25.89
C THR A 238 11.02 10.66 26.81
N THR A 239 12.31 10.43 27.05
CA THR A 239 12.75 9.57 28.14
C THR A 239 12.38 10.29 29.44
N GLN A 240 11.26 9.92 30.04
CA GLN A 240 11.00 10.29 31.42
C GLN A 240 11.95 9.46 32.29
N HIS A 241 12.84 10.15 32.97
CA HIS A 241 13.65 9.62 34.06
C HIS A 241 12.79 9.44 35.31
#